data_f469edcff8dc434d592c3dbcafc729c3
#
_entry.id   f469edcff8dc434d592c3dbcafc729c3
#
_cell.length_a   1.000
_cell.length_b   1.000
_cell.length_c   1.000
_cell.angle_alpha   90.00
_cell.angle_beta   90.00
_cell.angle_gamma   90.00
#
_symmetry.space_group_name_H-M   'P 1'
#
loop_
_entity.id
_entity.type
_entity.pdbx_description
1 polymer ?
#
loop_
_entity_poly.entity_id
_entity_poly.type
_entity_poly.pdbx_seq_one_letter_code
_entity_poly.pdbx_strand_id
1 'polypeptide(L)'
;MIQKSKYHMKNNEYKIKLFKGDIFHKRYGEIEHSFKNKIVSIFINLTSLSNNELIKSPLLFSINKFNIFSWRSSNHGLRIKDSKPIDLEKFIKDLINKKNEKNGQYIKYIKLLTFPKVIGFGFSPLSVYFCYNKVNQLIHAVFEVKNTFGDIHHYILKNIPQNGNAQKVLKKMFVSPFYNTKGSYVLNVVYQDNKIETSVQYEMNKKLIFTASMNLKEIDFNNFNIVSAILNLSLFPGKIWINIHYEAIKLWFKKVSLYKIPPSLLIKKTSAIGLIKNKK
;
A
#
# COMPACT_ATOMS: atom_id res chain seq x y z
N MET A 1 -17.59 31.61 -22.55
CA MET A 1 -16.34 31.05 -23.14
C MET A 1 -15.74 30.08 -22.16
N ILE A 2 -15.94 28.80 -22.39
CA ILE A 2 -15.42 27.73 -21.51
C ILE A 2 -14.04 27.37 -22.06
N GLN A 3 -13.01 27.71 -21.31
CA GLN A 3 -11.63 27.38 -21.63
C GLN A 3 -11.44 25.86 -21.48
N LYS A 4 -11.49 25.12 -22.59
CA LYS A 4 -11.07 23.73 -22.67
C LYS A 4 -9.56 23.66 -22.41
N SER A 5 -9.16 23.35 -21.20
CA SER A 5 -7.78 22.98 -20.88
C SER A 5 -7.42 21.74 -21.69
N LYS A 6 -6.63 21.93 -22.76
CA LYS A 6 -5.96 20.86 -23.49
C LYS A 6 -4.86 20.26 -22.61
N TYR A 7 -5.18 19.28 -21.80
CA TYR A 7 -4.16 18.38 -21.26
C TYR A 7 -3.68 17.48 -22.39
N HIS A 8 -2.74 17.96 -23.18
CA HIS A 8 -1.91 17.10 -24.02
C HIS A 8 -1.06 16.26 -23.08
N MET A 9 -1.40 14.95 -22.97
CA MET A 9 -0.49 13.97 -22.37
C MET A 9 0.82 14.02 -23.15
N LYS A 10 1.86 14.57 -22.54
CA LYS A 10 3.23 14.32 -22.98
C LYS A 10 3.47 12.82 -22.81
N ASN A 11 3.75 12.11 -23.89
CA ASN A 11 4.06 10.67 -23.98
C ASN A 11 5.33 10.24 -23.20
N ASN A 12 5.75 10.99 -22.19
CA ASN A 12 6.91 10.75 -21.33
C ASN A 12 6.52 10.61 -19.84
N GLU A 13 5.33 10.09 -19.52
CA GLU A 13 5.01 9.81 -18.14
C GLU A 13 5.90 8.66 -17.65
N TYR A 14 6.80 8.97 -16.73
CA TYR A 14 7.68 7.96 -16.11
C TYR A 14 6.84 6.82 -15.56
N LYS A 15 7.12 5.60 -16.00
CA LYS A 15 6.39 4.39 -15.60
C LYS A 15 6.58 4.05 -14.12
N ILE A 16 7.62 4.62 -13.50
CA ILE A 16 7.92 4.53 -12.08
C ILE A 16 8.29 5.93 -11.59
N LYS A 17 7.68 6.32 -10.47
CA LYS A 17 7.95 7.58 -9.79
C LYS A 17 8.43 7.32 -8.38
N LEU A 18 9.25 8.21 -7.85
CA LEU A 18 9.71 8.19 -6.47
C LEU A 18 8.98 9.26 -5.68
N PHE A 19 8.53 8.90 -4.49
CA PHE A 19 7.85 9.79 -3.56
C PHE A 19 8.56 9.81 -2.23
N LYS A 20 8.71 11.00 -1.64
CA LYS A 20 9.27 11.21 -0.31
C LYS A 20 8.27 11.96 0.54
N GLY A 21 8.20 11.63 1.81
CA GLY A 21 7.30 12.31 2.73
C GLY A 21 7.33 11.71 4.13
N ASP A 22 6.21 11.86 4.80
CA ASP A 22 6.05 11.46 6.18
C ASP A 22 4.89 10.46 6.33
N ILE A 23 5.08 9.52 7.26
CA ILE A 23 4.01 8.73 7.83
C ILE A 23 3.79 9.18 9.28
N PHE A 24 2.55 9.41 9.64
CA PHE A 24 2.13 9.77 10.98
C PHE A 24 1.16 8.73 11.53
N HIS A 25 1.37 8.34 12.78
CA HIS A 25 0.49 7.46 13.52
C HIS A 25 0.09 8.10 14.84
N LYS A 26 -1.20 8.00 15.19
CA LYS A 26 -1.70 8.41 16.50
C LYS A 26 -2.71 7.40 17.03
N ARG A 27 -2.48 6.92 18.24
CA ARG A 27 -3.42 6.19 19.07
C ARG A 27 -4.14 7.15 19.99
N TYR A 28 -5.43 6.98 20.11
CA TYR A 28 -6.32 7.73 21.01
C TYR A 28 -6.82 6.83 22.16
N GLY A 29 -7.29 7.43 23.23
CA GLY A 29 -7.85 6.78 24.41
C GLY A 29 -7.01 7.07 25.66
N GLU A 30 -7.15 6.24 26.71
CA GLU A 30 -6.49 6.45 28.00
C GLU A 30 -4.96 6.52 27.89
N ILE A 31 -4.39 5.72 26.98
CA ILE A 31 -2.97 5.73 26.70
C ILE A 31 -2.77 6.26 25.29
N GLU A 32 -2.46 7.54 25.18
CA GLU A 32 -2.11 8.16 23.90
C GLU A 32 -0.67 7.83 23.50
N HIS A 33 -0.48 7.61 22.21
CA HIS A 33 0.83 7.42 21.61
C HIS A 33 0.84 7.89 20.17
N SER A 34 1.84 8.67 19.81
CA SER A 34 2.01 9.11 18.42
C SER A 34 3.47 9.09 18.01
N PHE A 35 3.69 8.89 16.73
CA PHE A 35 5.01 9.00 16.12
C PHE A 35 4.91 9.45 14.67
N LYS A 36 6.00 10.04 14.19
CA LYS A 36 6.17 10.48 12.81
C LYS A 36 7.49 9.96 12.28
N ASN A 37 7.47 9.36 11.10
CA ASN A 37 8.66 8.86 10.42
C ASN A 37 8.72 9.37 8.99
N LYS A 38 9.92 9.74 8.54
CA LYS A 38 10.19 10.02 7.13
C LYS A 38 10.25 8.71 6.35
N ILE A 39 9.62 8.70 5.18
CA ILE A 39 9.53 7.52 4.31
C ILE A 39 9.82 7.89 2.86
N VAL A 40 10.18 6.86 2.10
CA VAL A 40 10.22 6.89 0.64
C VAL A 40 9.35 5.77 0.11
N SER A 41 8.58 6.08 -0.91
CA SER A 41 7.70 5.13 -1.60
C SER A 41 7.92 5.20 -3.09
N ILE A 42 7.64 4.11 -3.78
CA ILE A 42 7.63 4.04 -5.24
C ILE A 42 6.18 3.96 -5.74
N PHE A 43 5.92 4.63 -6.85
CA PHE A 43 4.64 4.61 -7.53
C PHE A 43 4.83 4.02 -8.93
N ILE A 44 4.32 2.82 -9.14
CA ILE A 44 4.61 1.99 -10.31
C ILE A 44 3.37 1.91 -11.18
N ASN A 45 3.50 2.22 -12.47
CA ASN A 45 2.46 1.91 -13.46
C ASN A 45 2.49 0.41 -13.77
N LEU A 46 1.64 -0.35 -13.08
CA LEU A 46 1.62 -1.80 -13.14
C LEU A 46 1.22 -2.31 -14.53
N THR A 47 0.28 -1.63 -15.18
CA THR A 47 -0.19 -1.99 -16.54
C THR A 47 0.92 -1.80 -17.58
N SER A 48 1.70 -0.72 -17.49
CA SER A 48 2.86 -0.54 -18.38
C SER A 48 3.92 -1.63 -18.20
N LEU A 49 4.13 -2.09 -16.96
CA LEU A 49 5.01 -3.24 -16.69
C LEU A 49 4.45 -4.54 -17.26
N SER A 50 3.13 -4.74 -17.16
CA SER A 50 2.44 -5.92 -17.68
C SER A 50 2.54 -6.01 -19.21
N ASN A 51 2.57 -4.88 -19.87
CA ASN A 51 2.68 -4.78 -21.34
C ASN A 51 4.13 -4.85 -21.85
N ASN A 52 5.10 -5.16 -20.98
CA ASN A 52 6.53 -5.20 -21.34
C ASN A 52 7.06 -3.91 -21.97
N GLU A 53 6.44 -2.78 -21.69
CA GLU A 53 6.91 -1.50 -22.20
C GLU A 53 8.29 -1.17 -21.60
N LEU A 54 9.17 -0.59 -22.43
CA LEU A 54 10.50 -0.15 -21.98
C LEU A 54 10.39 0.82 -20.79
N ILE A 55 11.09 0.49 -19.70
CA ILE A 55 11.10 1.28 -18.48
C ILE A 55 12.48 1.90 -18.33
N LYS A 56 12.55 3.21 -18.41
CA LYS A 56 13.72 3.94 -17.94
C LYS A 56 13.70 3.95 -16.41
N SER A 57 14.63 3.26 -15.81
CA SER A 57 14.82 3.25 -14.35
C SER A 57 16.27 3.57 -14.00
N PRO A 58 16.53 4.15 -12.81
CA PRO A 58 17.89 4.35 -12.32
C PRO A 58 18.65 3.03 -12.26
N LEU A 59 19.98 3.08 -12.40
CA LEU A 59 20.85 1.91 -12.30
C LEU A 59 20.70 1.19 -10.95
N LEU A 60 20.45 1.94 -9.87
CA LEU A 60 20.29 1.41 -8.51
C LEU A 60 18.89 0.86 -8.21
N PHE A 61 18.00 0.75 -9.22
CA PHE A 61 16.67 0.17 -9.06
C PHE A 61 16.44 -1.01 -10.00
N SER A 62 15.77 -2.05 -9.51
CA SER A 62 15.36 -3.20 -10.31
C SER A 62 13.96 -3.72 -9.96
N ILE A 63 13.31 -4.32 -10.97
CA ILE A 63 12.03 -5.01 -10.83
C ILE A 63 12.29 -6.51 -10.85
N ASN A 64 11.73 -7.24 -9.87
CA ASN A 64 11.85 -8.69 -9.69
C ASN A 64 13.30 -9.22 -9.59
N LYS A 65 14.28 -8.34 -9.47
CA LYS A 65 15.69 -8.66 -9.29
C LYS A 65 16.25 -8.00 -8.04
N PHE A 66 17.40 -8.46 -7.56
CA PHE A 66 18.13 -7.82 -6.46
C PHE A 66 18.76 -6.51 -6.94
N ASN A 67 18.66 -5.45 -6.12
CA ASN A 67 19.39 -4.20 -6.29
C ASN A 67 19.38 -3.41 -4.97
N ILE A 68 20.01 -2.23 -4.96
CA ILE A 68 19.98 -1.26 -3.85
C ILE A 68 18.53 -0.91 -3.50
N PHE A 69 17.75 -0.42 -4.48
CA PHE A 69 16.30 -0.38 -4.41
C PHE A 69 15.73 -1.44 -5.36
N SER A 70 14.69 -2.13 -4.92
CA SER A 70 14.00 -3.08 -5.77
C SER A 70 12.53 -3.22 -5.39
N TRP A 71 11.76 -3.73 -6.34
CA TRP A 71 10.39 -4.14 -6.13
C TRP A 71 10.16 -5.53 -6.69
N ARG A 72 9.32 -6.33 -6.03
CA ARG A 72 8.96 -7.68 -6.49
C ARG A 72 7.46 -7.87 -6.49
N SER A 73 6.90 -8.27 -7.63
CA SER A 73 5.48 -8.60 -7.77
C SER A 73 5.03 -9.72 -6.82
N SER A 74 5.89 -10.70 -6.57
CA SER A 74 5.64 -11.82 -5.64
C SER A 74 5.47 -11.39 -4.17
N ASN A 75 5.76 -10.15 -3.81
CA ASN A 75 5.52 -9.65 -2.45
C ASN A 75 4.09 -9.11 -2.28
N HIS A 76 3.27 -9.10 -3.32
CA HIS A 76 1.94 -8.48 -3.38
C HIS A 76 0.87 -9.48 -3.81
N GLY A 77 -0.40 -9.09 -3.66
CA GLY A 77 -1.53 -9.91 -4.06
C GLY A 77 -1.54 -11.27 -3.37
N LEU A 78 -1.59 -12.34 -4.13
CA LEU A 78 -1.59 -13.72 -3.61
C LEU A 78 -0.21 -14.21 -3.16
N ARG A 79 0.85 -13.42 -3.34
CA ARG A 79 2.24 -13.77 -3.01
C ARG A 79 2.72 -15.07 -3.67
N ILE A 80 2.35 -15.26 -4.90
CA ILE A 80 2.79 -16.43 -5.67
C ILE A 80 4.27 -16.23 -6.01
N LYS A 81 5.09 -17.27 -5.75
CA LYS A 81 6.51 -17.27 -6.12
C LYS A 81 6.61 -17.06 -7.64
N ASP A 82 7.58 -16.24 -8.05
CA ASP A 82 7.88 -15.91 -9.44
C ASP A 82 6.71 -15.24 -10.23
N SER A 83 5.69 -14.72 -9.51
CA SER A 83 4.60 -13.97 -10.15
C SER A 83 5.14 -12.73 -10.87
N LYS A 84 4.57 -12.45 -12.04
CA LYS A 84 4.89 -11.31 -12.90
C LYS A 84 3.97 -10.12 -12.60
N PRO A 85 4.30 -8.90 -13.05
CA PRO A 85 3.41 -7.75 -12.92
C PRO A 85 2.00 -7.98 -13.48
N ILE A 86 1.90 -8.74 -14.60
CA ILE A 86 0.61 -9.07 -15.23
C ILE A 86 -0.29 -9.93 -14.34
N ASP A 87 0.29 -10.85 -13.56
CA ASP A 87 -0.48 -11.70 -12.65
C ASP A 87 -1.08 -10.87 -11.52
N LEU A 88 -0.32 -9.88 -11.03
CA LEU A 88 -0.80 -8.96 -10.01
C LEU A 88 -1.88 -8.01 -10.56
N GLU A 89 -1.69 -7.49 -11.76
CA GLU A 89 -2.70 -6.66 -12.42
C GLU A 89 -4.01 -7.42 -12.62
N LYS A 90 -3.94 -8.66 -13.15
CA LYS A 90 -5.09 -9.55 -13.31
C LYS A 90 -5.78 -9.82 -11.98
N PHE A 91 -5.01 -10.15 -10.94
CA PHE A 91 -5.55 -10.38 -9.59
C PHE A 91 -6.37 -9.19 -9.08
N ILE A 92 -5.86 -7.96 -9.23
CA ILE A 92 -6.56 -6.75 -8.77
C ILE A 92 -7.84 -6.51 -9.59
N LYS A 93 -7.80 -6.69 -10.92
CA LYS A 93 -8.99 -6.60 -11.77
C LYS A 93 -10.05 -7.63 -11.38
N ASP A 94 -9.66 -8.88 -11.19
CA ASP A 94 -10.56 -9.96 -10.78
C ASP A 94 -11.16 -9.73 -9.40
N LEU A 95 -10.34 -9.19 -8.46
CA LEU A 95 -10.79 -8.87 -7.11
C LEU A 95 -11.89 -7.79 -7.09
N ILE A 96 -11.76 -6.78 -7.97
CA ILE A 96 -12.76 -5.70 -8.10
C ILE A 96 -14.00 -6.23 -8.80
N ASN A 97 -13.85 -7.00 -9.89
CA ASN A 97 -14.96 -7.54 -10.68
C ASN A 97 -15.84 -8.49 -9.87
N LYS A 98 -15.26 -9.37 -9.05
CA LYS A 98 -16.00 -10.29 -8.16
C LYS A 98 -16.91 -9.57 -7.15
N LYS A 99 -16.62 -8.32 -6.84
CA LYS A 99 -17.39 -7.49 -5.88
C LYS A 99 -18.29 -6.45 -6.54
N ASN A 100 -18.27 -6.35 -7.88
CA ASN A 100 -19.04 -5.38 -8.66
C ASN A 100 -20.03 -6.08 -9.59
N GLU A 101 -21.18 -6.47 -9.08
CA GLU A 101 -22.12 -7.33 -9.81
C GLU A 101 -22.86 -6.69 -10.99
N LYS A 102 -22.79 -5.39 -11.29
CA LYS A 102 -23.58 -4.85 -12.42
C LYS A 102 -23.13 -3.55 -13.11
N ASN A 103 -22.12 -2.83 -12.64
CA ASN A 103 -21.69 -1.59 -13.31
C ASN A 103 -20.15 -1.54 -13.42
N GLY A 104 -19.58 -2.45 -14.20
CA GLY A 104 -18.15 -2.52 -14.44
C GLY A 104 -17.63 -1.27 -15.17
N GLN A 105 -17.33 -0.23 -14.42
CA GLN A 105 -16.44 0.80 -14.97
C GLN A 105 -15.14 0.09 -15.34
N TYR A 106 -14.86 0.05 -16.64
CA TYR A 106 -13.71 -0.68 -17.17
C TYR A 106 -12.40 -0.08 -16.66
N ILE A 107 -11.62 -0.86 -15.91
CA ILE A 107 -10.29 -0.47 -15.45
C ILE A 107 -9.32 -0.54 -16.63
N LYS A 108 -8.83 0.63 -17.07
CA LYS A 108 -7.87 0.73 -18.17
C LYS A 108 -6.45 0.44 -17.68
N TYR A 109 -6.04 1.07 -16.56
CA TYR A 109 -4.71 0.88 -16.02
C TYR A 109 -4.70 1.01 -14.49
N ILE A 110 -3.68 0.39 -13.89
CA ILE A 110 -3.48 0.31 -12.45
C ILE A 110 -2.09 0.86 -12.12
N LYS A 111 -2.03 1.77 -11.15
CA LYS A 111 -0.78 2.25 -10.55
C LYS A 111 -0.70 1.76 -9.10
N LEU A 112 0.48 1.36 -8.66
CA LEU A 112 0.73 0.81 -7.32
C LEU A 112 1.66 1.73 -6.53
N LEU A 113 1.17 2.25 -5.41
CA LEU A 113 1.99 2.90 -4.38
C LEU A 113 2.45 1.84 -3.37
N THR A 114 3.76 1.73 -3.15
CA THR A 114 4.32 0.76 -2.19
C THR A 114 5.72 1.19 -1.73
N PHE A 115 6.26 0.49 -0.73
CA PHE A 115 7.63 0.72 -0.27
C PHE A 115 8.62 -0.12 -1.07
N PRO A 116 9.78 0.44 -1.46
CA PRO A 116 10.84 -0.34 -2.09
C PRO A 116 11.48 -1.29 -1.07
N LYS A 117 12.07 -2.36 -1.58
CA LYS A 117 13.07 -3.14 -0.82
C LYS A 117 14.40 -2.40 -0.87
N VAL A 118 15.14 -2.41 0.22
CA VAL A 118 16.47 -1.85 0.34
C VAL A 118 17.44 -3.00 0.52
N ILE A 119 18.37 -3.20 -0.40
CA ILE A 119 19.36 -4.29 -0.42
C ILE A 119 18.69 -5.66 -0.16
N GLY A 120 17.62 -5.93 -0.90
CA GLY A 120 16.85 -7.18 -0.81
C GLY A 120 15.87 -7.31 0.35
N PHE A 121 15.95 -6.45 1.36
CA PHE A 121 15.05 -6.45 2.52
C PHE A 121 13.96 -5.39 2.37
N GLY A 122 12.73 -5.72 2.77
CA GLY A 122 11.64 -4.76 2.75
C GLY A 122 10.34 -5.36 3.24
N PHE A 123 9.55 -4.52 3.89
CA PHE A 123 8.21 -4.80 4.35
C PHE A 123 7.31 -3.64 3.97
N SER A 124 6.19 -3.93 3.31
CA SER A 124 5.19 -2.93 2.91
C SER A 124 3.91 -3.21 3.70
N PRO A 125 3.74 -2.59 4.88
CA PRO A 125 2.55 -2.82 5.71
C PRO A 125 1.26 -2.34 5.05
N LEU A 126 1.40 -1.32 4.21
CA LEU A 126 0.32 -0.77 3.39
C LEU A 126 0.83 -0.54 1.97
N SER A 127 0.09 -1.03 0.99
CA SER A 127 0.23 -0.68 -0.42
C SER A 127 -1.12 -0.26 -0.96
N VAL A 128 -1.16 0.66 -1.92
CA VAL A 128 -2.41 1.17 -2.48
C VAL A 128 -2.38 1.06 -4.00
N TYR A 129 -3.37 0.36 -4.57
CA TYR A 129 -3.58 0.30 -6.01
C TYR A 129 -4.60 1.36 -6.42
N PHE A 130 -4.22 2.19 -7.36
CA PHE A 130 -5.03 3.23 -7.97
C PHE A 130 -5.52 2.72 -9.32
N CYS A 131 -6.81 2.51 -9.45
CA CYS A 131 -7.42 1.93 -10.64
C CYS A 131 -8.15 3.02 -11.44
N TYR A 132 -7.71 3.25 -12.68
CA TYR A 132 -8.18 4.32 -13.55
C TYR A 132 -8.98 3.78 -14.74
N ASN A 133 -9.97 4.55 -15.17
CA ASN A 133 -10.73 4.31 -16.39
C ASN A 133 -10.02 4.85 -17.66
N LYS A 134 -10.67 4.75 -18.83
CA LYS A 134 -10.13 5.21 -20.12
C LYS A 134 -9.92 6.73 -20.20
N VAL A 135 -10.67 7.50 -19.41
CA VAL A 135 -10.57 8.99 -19.38
C VAL A 135 -9.72 9.50 -18.23
N ASN A 136 -8.84 8.66 -17.68
CA ASN A 136 -7.88 8.96 -16.62
C ASN A 136 -8.52 9.41 -15.29
N GLN A 137 -9.72 8.93 -14.99
CA GLN A 137 -10.36 9.15 -13.70
C GLN A 137 -10.04 7.98 -12.76
N LEU A 138 -9.69 8.29 -11.52
CA LEU A 138 -9.55 7.30 -10.46
C LEU A 138 -10.94 6.79 -10.08
N ILE A 139 -11.21 5.51 -10.33
CA ILE A 139 -12.52 4.91 -10.11
C ILE A 139 -12.56 3.98 -8.89
N HIS A 140 -11.43 3.31 -8.62
CA HIS A 140 -11.28 2.46 -7.45
C HIS A 140 -9.89 2.63 -6.83
N ALA A 141 -9.82 2.41 -5.52
CA ALA A 141 -8.55 2.18 -4.84
C ALA A 141 -8.61 0.88 -4.03
N VAL A 142 -7.53 0.11 -4.07
CA VAL A 142 -7.42 -1.12 -3.27
C VAL A 142 -6.30 -0.95 -2.27
N PHE A 143 -6.64 -0.96 -0.99
CA PHE A 143 -5.70 -0.92 0.12
C PHE A 143 -5.29 -2.36 0.46
N GLU A 144 -4.06 -2.71 0.14
CA GLU A 144 -3.44 -3.97 0.52
C GLU A 144 -2.75 -3.81 1.87
N VAL A 145 -3.33 -4.37 2.91
CA VAL A 145 -2.81 -4.31 4.29
C VAL A 145 -2.11 -5.61 4.62
N LYS A 146 -0.92 -5.51 5.18
CA LYS A 146 -0.11 -6.67 5.64
C LYS A 146 0.25 -6.51 7.11
N ASN A 147 0.16 -7.60 7.86
CA ASN A 147 0.68 -7.66 9.23
C ASN A 147 2.04 -8.37 9.27
N THR A 148 2.69 -8.29 10.43
CA THR A 148 3.97 -8.99 10.68
C THR A 148 3.81 -10.50 10.89
N PHE A 149 2.56 -11.00 10.99
CA PHE A 149 2.24 -12.42 11.16
C PHE A 149 2.10 -13.16 9.83
N GLY A 150 2.21 -12.45 8.71
CA GLY A 150 2.16 -13.03 7.37
C GLY A 150 0.78 -12.98 6.71
N ASP A 151 -0.23 -12.33 7.30
CA ASP A 151 -1.53 -12.18 6.66
C ASP A 151 -1.58 -10.97 5.74
N ILE A 152 -2.48 -11.03 4.76
CA ILE A 152 -2.77 -9.98 3.80
C ILE A 152 -4.28 -9.84 3.62
N HIS A 153 -4.77 -8.61 3.55
CA HIS A 153 -6.16 -8.31 3.27
C HIS A 153 -6.30 -7.11 2.34
N HIS A 154 -7.29 -7.15 1.45
CA HIS A 154 -7.55 -6.11 0.47
C HIS A 154 -8.89 -5.42 0.77
N TYR A 155 -8.84 -4.11 1.02
CA TYR A 155 -10.02 -3.25 1.18
C TYR A 155 -10.22 -2.44 -0.11
N ILE A 156 -11.44 -2.46 -0.65
CA ILE A 156 -11.75 -1.81 -1.93
C ILE A 156 -12.60 -0.57 -1.68
N LEU A 157 -12.13 0.56 -2.15
CA LEU A 157 -12.87 1.81 -2.26
C LEU A 157 -13.41 1.94 -3.69
N LYS A 158 -14.66 2.43 -3.80
CA LYS A 158 -15.36 2.56 -5.08
C LYS A 158 -15.75 4.01 -5.32
N ASN A 159 -15.89 4.39 -6.61
CA ASN A 159 -16.40 5.71 -7.01
C ASN A 159 -15.66 6.86 -6.30
N ILE A 160 -14.35 6.92 -6.49
CA ILE A 160 -13.50 7.91 -5.84
C ILE A 160 -13.55 9.22 -6.65
N PRO A 161 -14.08 10.32 -6.10
CA PRO A 161 -13.99 11.63 -6.74
C PRO A 161 -12.54 12.15 -6.71
N GLN A 162 -12.24 13.15 -7.56
CA GLN A 162 -10.88 13.71 -7.67
C GLN A 162 -10.31 14.21 -6.33
N ASN A 163 -11.16 14.79 -5.49
CA ASN A 163 -10.76 15.35 -4.18
C ASN A 163 -10.71 14.29 -3.07
N GLY A 164 -10.82 13.00 -3.42
CA GLY A 164 -10.93 11.92 -2.47
C GLY A 164 -12.32 11.81 -1.84
N ASN A 165 -12.61 10.66 -1.28
CA ASN A 165 -13.80 10.44 -0.48
C ASN A 165 -13.50 9.34 0.55
N ALA A 166 -13.58 9.72 1.82
CA ALA A 166 -13.40 8.77 2.91
C ALA A 166 -14.52 7.72 2.92
N GLN A 167 -14.16 6.45 2.83
CA GLN A 167 -15.13 5.35 2.81
C GLN A 167 -14.93 4.43 4.00
N LYS A 168 -16.04 4.07 4.63
CA LYS A 168 -16.06 3.17 5.78
C LYS A 168 -16.15 1.72 5.32
N VAL A 169 -15.25 0.89 5.83
CA VAL A 169 -15.19 -0.55 5.57
C VAL A 169 -15.07 -1.33 6.89
N LEU A 170 -15.64 -2.52 6.95
CA LEU A 170 -15.50 -3.37 8.14
C LEU A 170 -14.06 -3.85 8.29
N LYS A 171 -13.51 -3.73 9.49
CA LYS A 171 -12.20 -4.29 9.82
C LYS A 171 -12.29 -5.82 9.86
N LYS A 172 -11.53 -6.50 8.99
CA LYS A 172 -11.55 -7.97 8.85
C LYS A 172 -10.21 -8.64 9.18
N MET A 173 -9.18 -7.85 9.45
CA MET A 173 -7.83 -8.36 9.65
C MET A 173 -7.30 -8.01 11.04
N PHE A 174 -6.62 -8.96 11.68
CA PHE A 174 -5.82 -8.71 12.87
C PHE A 174 -4.48 -8.11 12.44
N VAL A 175 -4.29 -6.83 12.69
CA VAL A 175 -3.10 -6.10 12.23
C VAL A 175 -2.04 -6.03 13.33
N SER A 176 -2.47 -5.86 14.58
CA SER A 176 -1.57 -5.66 15.73
C SER A 176 -2.23 -6.17 17.01
N PRO A 177 -1.45 -6.70 17.98
CA PRO A 177 -1.99 -7.14 19.25
C PRO A 177 -2.56 -6.00 20.12
N PHE A 178 -2.28 -4.75 19.79
CA PHE A 178 -2.81 -3.58 20.51
C PHE A 178 -4.18 -3.10 20.03
N TYR A 179 -4.78 -3.77 19.03
CA TYR A 179 -6.07 -3.39 18.46
C TYR A 179 -6.99 -4.58 18.25
N ASN A 180 -8.26 -4.42 18.62
CA ASN A 180 -9.28 -5.44 18.39
C ASN A 180 -9.47 -5.72 16.89
N THR A 181 -9.97 -6.91 16.54
CA THR A 181 -10.40 -7.27 15.18
C THR A 181 -11.76 -6.68 14.81
N LYS A 182 -12.57 -6.30 15.81
CA LYS A 182 -13.90 -5.68 15.63
C LYS A 182 -13.75 -4.21 15.24
N GLY A 183 -14.82 -3.63 14.67
CA GLY A 183 -14.88 -2.22 14.30
C GLY A 183 -14.74 -2.00 12.80
N SER A 184 -14.40 -0.79 12.41
CA SER A 184 -14.30 -0.37 11.00
C SER A 184 -13.11 0.52 10.77
N TYR A 185 -12.65 0.52 9.52
CA TYR A 185 -11.72 1.52 9.00
C TYR A 185 -12.48 2.57 8.19
N VAL A 186 -12.07 3.81 8.33
CA VAL A 186 -12.40 4.88 7.38
C VAL A 186 -11.13 5.14 6.58
N LEU A 187 -11.18 4.83 5.30
CA LEU A 187 -10.04 4.88 4.39
C LEU A 187 -10.23 6.03 3.41
N ASN A 188 -9.17 6.79 3.18
CA ASN A 188 -9.17 7.86 2.18
C ASN A 188 -7.86 7.85 1.39
N VAL A 189 -7.94 8.26 0.12
CA VAL A 189 -6.79 8.45 -0.75
C VAL A 189 -7.04 9.58 -1.73
N VAL A 190 -6.04 10.43 -1.89
CA VAL A 190 -6.02 11.54 -2.87
C VAL A 190 -4.69 11.46 -3.61
N TYR A 191 -4.72 11.66 -4.94
CA TYR A 191 -3.55 11.88 -5.75
C TYR A 191 -3.79 13.09 -6.64
N GLN A 192 -3.18 14.19 -6.30
CA GLN A 192 -3.29 15.47 -6.99
C GLN A 192 -1.96 16.23 -6.93
N ASP A 193 -1.63 16.97 -7.97
CA ASP A 193 -0.48 17.89 -8.04
C ASP A 193 0.85 17.24 -7.60
N ASN A 194 1.09 16.00 -8.06
CA ASN A 194 2.26 15.19 -7.71
C ASN A 194 2.39 14.93 -6.19
N LYS A 195 1.28 14.99 -5.45
CA LYS A 195 1.18 14.61 -4.04
C LYS A 195 0.23 13.45 -3.87
N ILE A 196 0.58 12.53 -2.99
CA ILE A 196 -0.29 11.44 -2.58
C ILE A 196 -0.54 11.57 -1.08
N GLU A 197 -1.82 11.62 -0.73
CA GLU A 197 -2.27 11.60 0.65
C GLU A 197 -3.12 10.35 0.86
N THR A 198 -2.82 9.59 1.91
CA THR A 198 -3.64 8.46 2.33
C THR A 198 -3.91 8.53 3.81
N SER A 199 -5.08 8.11 4.22
CA SER A 199 -5.39 7.96 5.64
C SER A 199 -6.18 6.70 5.93
N VAL A 200 -5.91 6.14 7.10
CA VAL A 200 -6.58 5.01 7.70
C VAL A 200 -6.98 5.42 9.11
N GLN A 201 -8.27 5.54 9.38
CA GLN A 201 -8.81 5.77 10.71
C GLN A 201 -9.46 4.48 11.19
N TYR A 202 -9.14 4.04 12.38
CA TYR A 202 -9.78 2.89 13.01
C TYR A 202 -10.79 3.35 14.06
N GLU A 203 -12.02 2.92 13.86
CA GLU A 203 -13.15 3.23 14.76
C GLU A 203 -13.70 1.95 15.40
N MET A 204 -14.00 2.01 16.67
CA MET A 204 -14.71 0.98 17.42
C MET A 204 -15.75 1.64 18.33
N ASN A 205 -16.99 1.12 18.31
CA ASN A 205 -18.10 1.68 19.09
C ASN A 205 -18.28 3.22 18.87
N LYS A 206 -18.19 3.67 17.62
CA LYS A 206 -18.25 5.09 17.21
C LYS A 206 -17.14 5.99 17.79
N LYS A 207 -16.12 5.42 18.45
CA LYS A 207 -14.96 6.15 18.95
C LYS A 207 -13.77 5.94 18.02
N LEU A 208 -13.04 7.03 17.75
CA LEU A 208 -11.77 6.97 17.01
C LEU A 208 -10.68 6.40 17.94
N ILE A 209 -10.09 5.28 17.53
CA ILE A 209 -9.08 4.57 18.30
C ILE A 209 -7.67 4.82 17.77
N PHE A 210 -7.55 4.98 16.45
CA PHE A 210 -6.25 5.10 15.82
C PHE A 210 -6.35 5.83 14.47
N THR A 211 -5.33 6.59 14.14
CA THR A 211 -5.15 7.19 12.80
C THR A 211 -3.74 6.91 12.29
N ALA A 212 -3.65 6.50 11.03
CA ALA A 212 -2.42 6.50 10.26
C ALA A 212 -2.62 7.38 9.02
N SER A 213 -1.65 8.21 8.69
CA SER A 213 -1.66 9.01 7.46
C SER A 213 -0.29 9.02 6.81
N MET A 214 -0.27 9.08 5.48
CA MET A 214 0.93 9.31 4.68
C MET A 214 0.72 10.55 3.83
N ASN A 215 1.69 11.46 3.85
CA ASN A 215 1.74 12.64 3.00
C ASN A 215 3.03 12.60 2.20
N LEU A 216 2.88 12.38 0.90
CA LEU A 216 3.98 12.09 -0.01
C LEU A 216 4.03 13.13 -1.13
N LYS A 217 5.22 13.57 -1.48
CA LYS A 217 5.49 14.45 -2.63
C LYS A 217 6.42 13.74 -3.61
N GLU A 218 6.12 13.86 -4.90
CA GLU A 218 6.98 13.34 -5.97
C GLU A 218 8.34 14.03 -5.97
N ILE A 219 9.38 13.24 -6.15
CA ILE A 219 10.76 13.67 -6.36
C ILE A 219 11.33 12.94 -7.57
N ASP A 220 12.40 13.44 -8.15
CA ASP A 220 13.05 12.79 -9.29
C ASP A 220 13.49 11.37 -8.96
N PHE A 221 13.13 10.43 -9.82
CA PHE A 221 13.56 9.05 -9.68
C PHE A 221 14.91 8.85 -10.37
N ASN A 222 15.99 9.11 -9.64
CA ASN A 222 17.37 8.98 -10.08
C ASN A 222 18.25 8.35 -8.99
N ASN A 223 19.49 7.98 -9.38
CA ASN A 223 20.43 7.33 -8.47
C ASN A 223 20.79 8.22 -7.27
N PHE A 224 20.91 9.55 -7.48
CA PHE A 224 21.21 10.49 -6.40
C PHE A 224 20.14 10.47 -5.32
N ASN A 225 18.86 10.54 -5.69
CA ASN A 225 17.75 10.51 -4.74
C ASN A 225 17.61 9.16 -4.05
N ILE A 226 17.96 8.03 -4.70
CA ILE A 226 18.03 6.71 -4.07
C ILE A 226 19.11 6.70 -2.98
N VAL A 227 20.32 7.15 -3.29
CA VAL A 227 21.44 7.23 -2.33
C VAL A 227 21.10 8.21 -1.21
N SER A 228 20.59 9.39 -1.53
CA SER A 228 20.15 10.39 -0.55
C SER A 228 19.08 9.84 0.40
N ALA A 229 18.15 9.02 -0.09
CA ALA A 229 17.14 8.38 0.76
C ALA A 229 17.78 7.41 1.77
N ILE A 230 18.80 6.65 1.35
CA ILE A 230 19.52 5.73 2.25
C ILE A 230 20.29 6.51 3.32
N LEU A 231 21.05 7.52 2.93
CA LEU A 231 21.90 8.27 3.83
C LEU A 231 21.10 9.23 4.74
N ASN A 232 20.29 10.12 4.15
CA ASN A 232 19.64 11.21 4.88
C ASN A 232 18.36 10.79 5.62
N LEU A 233 17.68 9.73 5.16
CA LEU A 233 16.51 9.21 5.84
C LEU A 233 16.84 7.96 6.67
N SER A 234 18.11 7.59 6.76
CA SER A 234 18.56 6.37 7.42
C SER A 234 17.73 5.15 6.98
N LEU A 235 17.46 5.03 5.66
CA LEU A 235 16.76 3.89 5.08
C LEU A 235 17.73 2.72 5.00
N PHE A 236 17.82 1.97 6.09
CA PHE A 236 18.56 0.71 6.13
C PHE A 236 17.65 -0.50 5.81
N PRO A 237 18.21 -1.63 5.41
CA PRO A 237 17.46 -2.85 5.20
C PRO A 237 16.62 -3.23 6.42
N GLY A 238 15.30 -3.44 6.21
CA GLY A 238 14.40 -3.81 7.31
C GLY A 238 13.90 -2.67 8.21
N LYS A 239 14.28 -1.41 7.99
CA LYS A 239 13.89 -0.25 8.83
C LYS A 239 12.40 -0.24 9.20
N ILE A 240 11.52 -0.43 8.23
CA ILE A 240 10.07 -0.39 8.47
C ILE A 240 9.66 -1.48 9.46
N TRP A 241 10.18 -2.68 9.28
CA TRP A 241 9.92 -3.83 10.17
C TRP A 241 10.45 -3.56 11.58
N ILE A 242 11.67 -3.06 11.70
CA ILE A 242 12.29 -2.72 12.99
C ILE A 242 11.50 -1.63 13.71
N ASN A 243 11.10 -0.58 13.00
CA ASN A 243 10.31 0.51 13.59
C ASN A 243 8.94 0.02 14.10
N ILE A 244 8.27 -0.90 13.38
CA ILE A 244 7.01 -1.49 13.85
C ILE A 244 7.21 -2.20 15.21
N HIS A 245 8.28 -2.98 15.36
CA HIS A 245 8.56 -3.69 16.61
C HIS A 245 9.01 -2.75 17.73
N TYR A 246 9.80 -1.73 17.41
CA TYR A 246 10.21 -0.69 18.35
C TYR A 246 9.00 0.07 18.93
N GLU A 247 8.07 0.49 18.08
CA GLU A 247 6.84 1.15 18.55
C GLU A 247 5.93 0.18 19.33
N ALA A 248 5.91 -1.10 18.96
CA ALA A 248 5.20 -2.12 19.73
C ALA A 248 5.77 -2.30 21.14
N ILE A 249 7.10 -2.32 21.29
CA ILE A 249 7.78 -2.38 22.59
C ILE A 249 7.43 -1.16 23.45
N LYS A 250 7.42 0.05 22.86
CA LYS A 250 7.00 1.27 23.59
C LYS A 250 5.56 1.17 24.12
N LEU A 251 4.63 0.67 23.30
CA LEU A 251 3.24 0.47 23.71
C LEU A 251 3.12 -0.58 24.84
N TRP A 252 3.94 -1.63 24.79
CA TRP A 252 3.99 -2.64 25.84
C TRP A 252 4.50 -2.06 27.16
N PHE A 253 5.57 -1.27 27.16
CA PHE A 253 6.05 -0.56 28.37
C PHE A 253 5.01 0.43 28.92
N LYS A 254 4.20 1.02 28.05
CA LYS A 254 3.06 1.87 28.46
C LYS A 254 1.88 1.07 29.00
N LYS A 255 1.99 -0.25 29.15
CA LYS A 255 0.95 -1.16 29.64
C LYS A 255 -0.35 -1.11 28.83
N VAL A 256 -0.26 -0.88 27.52
CA VAL A 256 -1.41 -0.95 26.63
C VAL A 256 -1.92 -2.39 26.57
N SER A 257 -3.24 -2.58 26.75
CA SER A 257 -3.87 -3.89 26.76
C SER A 257 -3.64 -4.65 25.45
N LEU A 258 -3.31 -5.95 25.56
CA LEU A 258 -3.06 -6.84 24.43
C LEU A 258 -4.32 -7.65 24.11
N TYR A 259 -4.67 -7.72 22.84
CA TYR A 259 -5.72 -8.59 22.32
C TYR A 259 -5.12 -9.91 21.82
N LYS A 260 -5.72 -11.03 22.18
CA LYS A 260 -5.30 -12.35 21.71
C LYS A 260 -5.59 -12.50 20.20
N ILE A 261 -4.70 -13.21 19.50
CA ILE A 261 -4.92 -13.57 18.10
C ILE A 261 -6.16 -14.48 18.04
N PRO A 262 -7.19 -14.16 17.24
CA PRO A 262 -8.37 -15.00 17.13
C PRO A 262 -8.01 -16.41 16.62
N PRO A 263 -8.55 -17.49 17.24
CA PRO A 263 -8.28 -18.87 16.80
C PRO A 263 -8.59 -19.10 15.31
N SER A 264 -9.60 -18.42 14.76
CA SER A 264 -9.97 -18.50 13.35
C SER A 264 -8.86 -18.04 12.38
N LEU A 265 -7.95 -17.18 12.82
CA LEU A 265 -6.79 -16.76 12.01
C LEU A 265 -5.66 -17.80 12.07
N LEU A 266 -5.51 -18.51 13.17
CA LEU A 266 -4.56 -19.62 13.30
C LEU A 266 -4.94 -20.79 12.37
N ILE A 267 -6.23 -21.09 12.26
CA ILE A 267 -6.77 -22.15 11.38
C ILE A 267 -6.59 -21.79 9.90
N LYS A 268 -6.76 -20.51 9.52
CA LYS A 268 -6.56 -20.09 8.12
C LYS A 268 -5.11 -20.22 7.64
N LYS A 269 -4.12 -20.09 8.53
CA LYS A 269 -2.71 -20.38 8.18
C LYS A 269 -2.51 -21.85 7.81
N THR A 270 -3.10 -22.78 8.53
CA THR A 270 -3.03 -24.22 8.24
C THR A 270 -3.79 -24.62 6.99
N SER A 271 -4.94 -24.05 6.72
CA SER A 271 -5.71 -24.33 5.50
C SER A 271 -5.07 -23.76 4.23
N ALA A 272 -4.45 -22.59 4.30
CA ALA A 272 -3.70 -22.02 3.16
C ALA A 272 -2.48 -22.87 2.79
N ILE A 273 -1.77 -23.43 3.76
CA ILE A 273 -0.66 -24.37 3.55
C ILE A 273 -1.16 -25.70 2.98
N GLY A 274 -2.31 -26.19 3.41
CA GLY A 274 -2.95 -27.41 2.90
C GLY A 274 -3.38 -27.30 1.43
N LEU A 275 -3.94 -26.16 1.01
CA LEU A 275 -4.34 -25.89 -0.37
C LEU A 275 -3.13 -25.80 -1.34
N ILE A 276 -1.97 -25.40 -0.86
CA ILE A 276 -0.73 -25.38 -1.66
C ILE A 276 -0.18 -26.81 -1.87
N LYS A 277 -0.40 -27.72 -0.93
CA LYS A 277 0.04 -29.14 -1.06
C LYS A 277 -0.84 -29.97 -2.01
N ASN A 278 -2.07 -29.58 -2.23
CA ASN A 278 -3.02 -30.30 -3.10
C ASN A 278 -3.07 -29.80 -4.55
N LYS A 279 -2.15 -28.92 -4.96
CA LYS A 279 -1.94 -28.50 -6.35
C LYS A 279 -0.55 -28.93 -6.83
N LYS A 280 -0.30 -30.24 -6.80
CA LYS A 280 0.73 -30.88 -7.62
C LYS A 280 0.06 -31.56 -8.80
#